data_5a517d17f8af264e8abe610f6cb0e7af
#
_entry.id   5a517d17f8af264e8abe610f6cb0e7af
#
_cell.length_a   1.000
_cell.length_b   1.000
_cell.length_c   1.000
_cell.angle_alpha   90.00
_cell.angle_beta   90.00
_cell.angle_gamma   90.00
#
_symmetry.space_group_name_H-M   'P 1'
#
loop_
_entity.id
_entity.type
_entity.pdbx_description
1 polymer ?
#
loop_
_entity_poly.entity_id
_entity_poly.type
_entity_poly.pdbx_seq_one_letter_code
_entity_poly.pdbx_strand_id
1 'polypeptide(L)'
;MPVFRIKEAADLVGVSDDTLRRWADGGRIETTTDASGRLAVDGVELAKLAQKLAESGDHGEGRAVVGHSMRNRFTGLVSRVVRDTVMAQVEIQAGPHRFVSLLSREAADELGLEPGVPAVAAIKATNVSIEIPKIS
;
A
#
# COMPACT_ATOMS: atom_id res chain seq x y z
N MET A 1 -9.05 8.81 -20.39
CA MET A 1 -8.08 8.33 -19.40
C MET A 1 -8.32 9.03 -18.08
N PRO A 2 -8.31 8.31 -16.96
CA PRO A 2 -8.59 8.96 -15.68
C PRO A 2 -7.48 9.95 -15.32
N VAL A 3 -7.90 11.09 -14.80
CA VAL A 3 -7.03 12.16 -14.36
C VAL A 3 -7.43 12.49 -12.93
N PHE A 4 -6.45 12.63 -12.05
CA PHE A 4 -6.69 12.87 -10.62
C PHE A 4 -6.14 14.23 -10.20
N ARG A 5 -6.89 14.94 -9.38
CA ARG A 5 -6.40 16.15 -8.76
C ARG A 5 -5.26 15.81 -7.80
N ILE A 6 -4.41 16.78 -7.51
CA ILE A 6 -3.24 16.56 -6.67
C ILE A 6 -3.60 15.89 -5.32
N LYS A 7 -4.66 16.34 -4.67
CA LYS A 7 -5.09 15.77 -3.40
C LYS A 7 -5.48 14.30 -3.52
N GLU A 8 -6.27 13.96 -4.53
CA GLU A 8 -6.68 12.59 -4.79
C GLU A 8 -5.48 11.71 -5.15
N ALA A 9 -4.59 12.23 -5.99
CA ALA A 9 -3.38 11.52 -6.39
C ALA A 9 -2.47 11.24 -5.20
N ALA A 10 -2.30 12.21 -4.31
CA ALA A 10 -1.50 12.06 -3.10
C ALA A 10 -2.07 10.96 -2.19
N ASP A 11 -3.38 10.96 -2.01
CA ASP A 11 -4.05 9.92 -1.21
C ASP A 11 -3.85 8.53 -1.82
N LEU A 12 -3.92 8.41 -3.15
CA LEU A 12 -3.76 7.13 -3.83
C LEU A 12 -2.36 6.55 -3.70
N VAL A 13 -1.34 7.39 -3.65
CA VAL A 13 0.05 6.91 -3.48
C VAL A 13 0.56 7.00 -2.05
N GLY A 14 -0.27 7.47 -1.12
CA GLY A 14 0.06 7.45 0.31
C GLY A 14 1.04 8.54 0.75
N VAL A 15 1.02 9.69 0.10
CA VAL A 15 1.87 10.83 0.47
C VAL A 15 1.02 12.07 0.72
N SER A 16 1.61 13.12 1.29
CA SER A 16 0.90 14.39 1.49
C SER A 16 0.79 15.17 0.18
N ASP A 17 -0.18 16.09 0.12
CA ASP A 17 -0.37 17.00 -1.00
C ASP A 17 0.92 17.78 -1.29
N ASP A 18 1.55 18.28 -0.23
CA ASP A 18 2.78 19.08 -0.33
C ASP A 18 3.92 18.25 -0.92
N THR A 19 4.03 17.01 -0.53
CA THR A 19 5.05 16.10 -1.06
C THR A 19 4.84 15.88 -2.55
N LEU A 20 3.60 15.61 -2.97
CA LEU A 20 3.30 15.39 -4.38
C LEU A 20 3.51 16.66 -5.21
N ARG A 21 3.12 17.84 -4.69
CA ARG A 21 3.37 19.12 -5.36
C ARG A 21 4.85 19.37 -5.57
N ARG A 22 5.65 19.08 -4.55
CA ARG A 22 7.10 19.23 -4.61
C ARG A 22 7.71 18.31 -5.68
N TRP A 23 7.23 17.08 -5.77
CA TRP A 23 7.69 16.13 -6.80
C TRP A 23 7.29 16.58 -8.19
N ALA A 24 6.10 17.14 -8.34
CA ALA A 24 5.62 17.70 -9.60
C ALA A 24 6.48 18.87 -10.03
N ASP A 25 6.79 19.79 -9.11
CA ASP A 25 7.64 20.95 -9.38
C ASP A 25 9.07 20.54 -9.75
N GLY A 26 9.56 19.47 -9.16
CA GLY A 26 10.89 18.93 -9.45
C GLY A 26 10.98 18.06 -10.70
N GLY A 27 9.88 17.87 -11.42
CA GLY A 27 9.84 17.06 -12.63
C GLY A 27 9.84 15.55 -12.39
N ARG A 28 9.66 15.12 -11.14
CA ARG A 28 9.63 13.71 -10.79
C ARG A 28 8.35 13.02 -11.28
N ILE A 29 7.28 13.77 -11.43
CA ILE A 29 6.03 13.30 -12.00
C ILE A 29 5.51 14.36 -12.98
N GLU A 30 5.03 13.91 -14.12
CA GLU A 30 4.42 14.80 -15.10
C GLU A 30 2.99 15.16 -14.68
N THR A 31 2.65 16.43 -14.83
CA THR A 31 1.32 16.93 -14.52
C THR A 31 0.60 17.36 -15.79
N THR A 32 -0.70 17.39 -15.69
CA THR A 32 -1.58 17.88 -16.76
C THR A 32 -2.64 18.78 -16.12
N THR A 33 -3.62 19.17 -16.90
CA THR A 33 -4.78 19.92 -16.37
C THR A 33 -6.04 19.11 -16.59
N ASP A 34 -6.97 19.19 -15.66
CA ASP A 34 -8.27 18.57 -15.82
C ASP A 34 -9.19 19.44 -16.70
N ALA A 35 -10.42 18.99 -16.90
CA ALA A 35 -11.41 19.72 -17.70
C ALA A 35 -11.72 21.11 -17.15
N SER A 36 -11.45 21.35 -15.86
CA SER A 36 -11.64 22.65 -15.21
C SER A 36 -10.40 23.55 -15.26
N GLY A 37 -9.31 23.08 -15.87
CA GLY A 37 -8.04 23.81 -15.92
C GLY A 37 -7.22 23.72 -14.64
N ARG A 38 -7.55 22.82 -13.74
CA ARG A 38 -6.80 22.60 -12.48
C ARG A 38 -5.67 21.61 -12.69
N LEU A 39 -4.62 21.78 -11.91
CA LEU A 39 -3.49 20.89 -11.93
C LEU A 39 -3.92 19.45 -11.56
N ALA A 40 -3.50 18.50 -12.38
CA ALA A 40 -3.92 17.11 -12.23
C ALA A 40 -2.80 16.17 -12.66
N VAL A 41 -2.94 14.90 -12.33
CA VAL A 41 -1.99 13.84 -12.69
C VAL A 41 -2.73 12.77 -13.46
N ASP A 42 -2.19 12.36 -14.59
CA ASP A 42 -2.71 11.25 -15.36
C ASP A 42 -2.54 9.95 -14.55
N GLY A 43 -3.58 9.13 -14.56
CA GLY A 43 -3.58 7.85 -13.84
C GLY A 43 -2.43 6.93 -14.22
N VAL A 44 -2.02 6.91 -15.49
CA VAL A 44 -0.89 6.10 -15.95
C VAL A 44 0.42 6.59 -15.33
N GLU A 45 0.64 7.90 -15.31
CA GLU A 45 1.83 8.49 -14.68
C GLU A 45 1.85 8.24 -13.18
N LEU A 46 0.68 8.31 -12.54
CA LEU A 46 0.55 8.05 -11.11
C LEU A 46 0.89 6.59 -10.78
N ALA A 47 0.44 5.65 -11.61
CA ALA A 47 0.76 4.23 -11.44
C ALA A 47 2.27 3.97 -11.58
N LYS A 48 2.93 4.63 -12.52
CA LYS A 48 4.39 4.54 -12.69
C LYS A 48 5.12 5.07 -11.46
N LEU A 49 4.66 6.19 -10.90
CA LEU A 49 5.23 6.74 -9.68
C LEU A 49 5.07 5.78 -8.51
N ALA A 50 3.88 5.20 -8.35
CA ALA A 50 3.62 4.23 -7.30
C ALA A 50 4.56 3.02 -7.41
N GLN A 51 4.80 2.52 -8.63
CA GLN A 51 5.75 1.44 -8.86
C GLN A 51 7.18 1.83 -8.47
N LYS A 52 7.61 3.03 -8.84
CA LYS A 52 8.95 3.51 -8.49
C LYS A 52 9.14 3.66 -6.99
N LEU A 53 8.12 4.15 -6.29
CA LEU A 53 8.15 4.25 -4.83
C LEU A 53 8.25 2.88 -4.19
N ALA A 54 7.55 1.90 -4.75
CA ALA A 54 7.61 0.52 -4.27
C ALA A 54 8.99 -0.10 -4.50
N GLU A 55 9.61 0.18 -5.64
CA GLU A 55 10.93 -0.36 -6.01
C GLU A 55 12.10 0.31 -5.27
N SER A 56 11.95 1.57 -4.90
CA SER A 56 13.03 2.35 -4.29
C SER A 56 13.36 1.96 -2.85
N GLY A 57 12.63 0.99 -2.30
CA GLY A 57 12.96 0.46 -0.99
C GLY A 57 12.66 1.37 0.19
N ASP A 58 11.91 2.44 -0.02
CA ASP A 58 11.42 3.30 1.07
C ASP A 58 10.45 2.57 1.98
N HIS A 59 10.30 1.28 1.76
CA HIS A 59 9.46 0.39 2.54
C HIS A 59 10.23 -0.30 3.65
N GLY A 60 11.09 0.42 4.33
CA GLY A 60 11.89 -0.21 5.34
C GLY A 60 12.79 -1.29 4.74
N GLU A 61 13.89 -1.53 5.35
CA GLU A 61 14.88 -2.47 4.89
C GLU A 61 14.24 -3.80 4.50
N GLY A 62 14.15 -4.02 3.19
CA GLY A 62 13.64 -5.26 2.65
C GLY A 62 14.51 -6.41 3.10
N ARG A 63 13.98 -7.25 3.96
CA ARG A 63 14.62 -8.52 4.20
C ARG A 63 14.65 -9.26 2.88
N ALA A 64 15.82 -9.75 2.50
CA ALA A 64 15.96 -10.54 1.30
C ALA A 64 14.99 -11.72 1.39
N VAL A 65 14.02 -11.73 0.53
CA VAL A 65 13.10 -12.86 0.39
C VAL A 65 13.64 -13.74 -0.72
N VAL A 66 14.02 -14.95 -0.36
CA VAL A 66 14.53 -15.92 -1.32
C VAL A 66 13.36 -16.70 -1.87
N GLY A 67 12.78 -16.20 -2.96
CA GLY A 67 11.74 -16.88 -3.71
C GLY A 67 10.38 -16.94 -3.00
N HIS A 68 9.37 -16.42 -3.64
CA HIS A 68 7.99 -16.58 -3.20
C HIS A 68 7.05 -16.47 -4.40
N SER A 69 5.87 -17.04 -4.27
CA SER A 69 4.84 -16.98 -5.31
C SER A 69 3.88 -15.81 -5.13
N MET A 70 4.07 -15.02 -4.10
CA MET A 70 3.19 -13.88 -3.78
C MET A 70 3.66 -12.63 -4.50
N ARG A 71 2.80 -12.03 -5.30
CA ARG A 71 3.10 -10.81 -6.03
C ARG A 71 2.65 -9.54 -5.30
N ASN A 72 1.70 -9.69 -4.36
CA ASN A 72 1.13 -8.58 -3.61
C ASN A 72 1.68 -8.61 -2.19
N ARG A 73 2.59 -7.69 -1.88
CA ARG A 73 3.25 -7.63 -0.58
C ARG A 73 3.22 -6.20 -0.05
N PHE A 74 2.80 -6.05 1.19
CA PHE A 74 2.66 -4.75 1.84
C PHE A 74 3.34 -4.80 3.20
N THR A 75 4.38 -4.01 3.36
CA THR A 75 5.12 -3.93 4.61
C THR A 75 4.41 -2.95 5.55
N GLY A 76 4.18 -3.36 6.77
CA GLY A 76 3.54 -2.53 7.76
C GLY A 76 3.88 -2.96 9.17
N LEU A 77 3.06 -2.54 10.11
CA LEU A 77 3.19 -2.88 11.51
C LEU A 77 1.94 -3.62 11.97
N VAL A 78 2.15 -4.65 12.79
CA VAL A 78 1.02 -5.29 13.46
C VAL A 78 0.38 -4.28 14.39
N SER A 79 -0.92 -4.07 14.24
CA SER A 79 -1.69 -3.12 15.05
C SER A 79 -2.54 -3.81 16.11
N ARG A 80 -2.95 -5.04 15.86
CA ARG A 80 -3.81 -5.78 16.78
C ARG A 80 -3.65 -7.28 16.57
N VAL A 81 -3.69 -8.02 17.66
CA VAL A 81 -3.69 -9.49 17.62
C VAL A 81 -4.77 -9.99 18.58
N VAL A 82 -5.69 -10.79 18.08
CA VAL A 82 -6.72 -11.44 18.89
C VAL A 82 -6.53 -12.93 18.76
N ARG A 83 -6.33 -13.60 19.87
CA ARG A 83 -6.10 -15.04 19.91
C ARG A 83 -7.22 -15.77 20.64
N ASP A 84 -7.63 -16.91 20.10
CA ASP A 84 -8.37 -17.90 20.87
C ASP A 84 -7.52 -19.17 21.01
N THR A 85 -8.12 -20.28 21.34
CA THR A 85 -7.38 -21.53 21.58
C THR A 85 -6.70 -22.08 20.31
N VAL A 86 -7.30 -21.84 19.16
CA VAL A 86 -6.88 -22.46 17.88
C VAL A 86 -6.43 -21.43 16.85
N MET A 87 -7.10 -20.28 16.78
CA MET A 87 -6.90 -19.28 15.75
C MET A 87 -6.42 -17.96 16.31
N ALA A 88 -5.87 -17.15 15.43
CA ALA A 88 -5.53 -15.78 15.71
C ALA A 88 -5.98 -14.89 14.56
N GLN A 89 -6.45 -13.70 14.89
CA GLN A 89 -6.71 -12.65 13.92
C GLN A 89 -5.65 -11.58 14.11
N VAL A 90 -4.92 -11.29 13.05
CA VAL A 90 -3.84 -10.30 13.08
C VAL A 90 -4.20 -9.17 12.14
N GLU A 91 -4.11 -7.95 12.63
CA GLU A 91 -4.31 -6.75 11.84
C GLU A 91 -2.97 -6.07 11.61
N ILE A 92 -2.72 -5.70 10.36
CA ILE A 92 -1.49 -5.01 9.94
C ILE A 92 -1.88 -3.69 9.31
N GLN A 93 -1.23 -2.62 9.78
CA GLN A 93 -1.39 -1.30 9.19
C GLN A 93 -0.21 -1.03 8.26
N ALA A 94 -0.47 -0.95 6.96
CA ALA A 94 0.54 -0.68 5.94
C ALA A 94 0.18 0.62 5.23
N GLY A 95 0.85 1.73 5.60
CA GLY A 95 0.45 3.05 5.14
C GLY A 95 -1.00 3.34 5.53
N PRO A 96 -1.85 3.80 4.60
CA PRO A 96 -3.26 4.03 4.90
C PRO A 96 -4.12 2.75 4.85
N HIS A 97 -3.50 1.60 4.60
CA HIS A 97 -4.25 0.35 4.40
C HIS A 97 -4.19 -0.57 5.60
N ARG A 98 -5.34 -1.15 5.92
CA ARG A 98 -5.48 -2.12 6.99
C ARG A 98 -5.70 -3.50 6.38
N PHE A 99 -4.88 -4.46 6.79
CA PHE A 99 -4.99 -5.85 6.37
C PHE A 99 -5.37 -6.70 7.57
N VAL A 100 -6.27 -7.64 7.35
CA VAL A 100 -6.69 -8.59 8.38
C VAL A 100 -6.34 -9.99 7.90
N SER A 101 -5.63 -10.73 8.73
CA SER A 101 -5.25 -12.10 8.44
C SER A 101 -5.78 -13.03 9.52
N LEU A 102 -6.30 -14.17 9.11
CA LEU A 102 -6.65 -15.24 10.02
C LEU A 102 -5.63 -16.35 9.84
N LEU A 103 -5.00 -16.75 10.92
CA LEU A 103 -4.00 -17.82 10.91
C LEU A 103 -4.14 -18.64 12.18
N SER A 104 -3.41 -19.75 12.25
CA SER A 104 -3.43 -20.53 13.47
C SER A 104 -2.74 -19.76 14.60
N ARG A 105 -3.20 -19.97 15.83
CA ARG A 105 -2.57 -19.40 17.00
C ARG A 105 -1.10 -19.83 17.09
N GLU A 106 -0.83 -21.07 16.78
CA GLU A 106 0.54 -21.61 16.75
C GLU A 106 1.43 -20.81 15.81
N ALA A 107 0.96 -20.52 14.59
CA ALA A 107 1.73 -19.73 13.63
C ALA A 107 1.95 -18.29 14.12
N ALA A 108 0.94 -17.67 14.72
CA ALA A 108 1.07 -16.33 15.26
C ALA A 108 2.11 -16.29 16.38
N ASP A 109 2.13 -17.30 17.23
CA ASP A 109 3.08 -17.40 18.34
C ASP A 109 4.51 -17.65 17.82
N GLU A 110 4.67 -18.54 16.87
CA GLU A 110 5.97 -18.85 16.26
C GLU A 110 6.57 -17.63 15.55
N LEU A 111 5.73 -16.86 14.89
CA LEU A 111 6.17 -15.64 14.20
C LEU A 111 6.36 -14.46 15.15
N GLY A 112 5.97 -14.60 16.41
CA GLY A 112 6.10 -13.52 17.39
C GLY A 112 5.26 -12.31 17.08
N LEU A 113 4.05 -12.51 16.55
CA LEU A 113 3.19 -11.41 16.14
C LEU A 113 2.54 -10.74 17.35
N GLU A 114 2.98 -9.53 17.61
CA GLU A 114 2.47 -8.66 18.67
C GLU A 114 2.33 -7.24 18.12
N PRO A 115 1.48 -6.41 18.74
CA PRO A 115 1.38 -5.01 18.30
C PRO A 115 2.75 -4.32 18.30
N GLY A 116 3.04 -3.61 17.20
CA GLY A 116 4.31 -2.92 17.01
C GLY A 116 5.38 -3.73 16.26
N VAL A 117 5.14 -5.00 16.02
CA VAL A 117 6.08 -5.84 15.26
C VAL A 117 5.95 -5.56 13.76
N PRO A 118 7.06 -5.31 13.05
CA PRO A 118 7.01 -5.20 11.59
C PRO A 118 6.58 -6.51 10.96
N ALA A 119 5.70 -6.41 9.97
CA ALA A 119 5.18 -7.58 9.27
C ALA A 119 4.86 -7.23 7.82
N VAL A 120 4.83 -8.25 6.98
CA VAL A 120 4.46 -8.11 5.58
C VAL A 120 3.15 -8.85 5.34
N ALA A 121 2.15 -8.14 4.85
CA ALA A 121 0.92 -8.75 4.36
C ALA A 121 1.18 -9.20 2.92
N ALA A 122 1.08 -10.49 2.67
CA ALA A 122 1.31 -11.06 1.35
C ALA A 122 0.05 -11.76 0.87
N ILE A 123 -0.36 -11.48 -0.36
CA ILE A 123 -1.61 -12.00 -0.92
C ILE A 123 -1.31 -12.60 -2.28
N LYS A 124 -1.69 -13.86 -2.45
CA LYS A 124 -1.59 -14.51 -3.76
C LYS A 124 -2.45 -13.77 -4.79
N ALA A 125 -1.92 -13.60 -6.00
CA ALA A 125 -2.63 -12.92 -7.07
C ALA A 125 -4.01 -13.54 -7.35
N THR A 126 -4.13 -14.85 -7.18
CA THR A 126 -5.39 -15.58 -7.36
C THR A 126 -6.45 -15.24 -6.31
N ASN A 127 -6.05 -14.67 -5.18
CA ASN A 127 -6.95 -14.31 -4.08
C ASN A 127 -7.31 -12.81 -4.07
N VAL A 128 -6.82 -12.06 -5.04
CA VAL A 128 -7.15 -10.64 -5.14
C VAL A 128 -8.37 -10.48 -6.04
N SER A 129 -9.44 -9.94 -5.46
CA SER A 129 -10.63 -9.57 -6.23
C SER A 129 -10.57 -8.09 -6.57
N ILE A 130 -11.23 -7.73 -7.65
CA ILE A 130 -11.22 -6.36 -8.16
C ILE A 130 -12.62 -5.78 -8.05
N GLU A 131 -12.70 -4.60 -7.49
CA GLU A 131 -13.93 -3.83 -7.41
C GLU A 131 -13.71 -2.48 -8.08
N ILE A 132 -14.72 -1.97 -8.74
CA ILE A 132 -14.65 -0.64 -9.31
C ILE A 132 -15.45 0.29 -8.41
N PRO A 133 -14.82 1.33 -7.86
CA PRO A 133 -15.52 2.23 -6.95
C PRO A 133 -16.61 3.00 -7.71
N LYS A 134 -17.72 3.22 -7.03
CA LYS A 134 -18.78 4.07 -7.55
C LYS A 134 -18.35 5.52 -7.36
N ILE A 135 -18.02 6.16 -8.47
CA ILE A 135 -17.65 7.58 -8.47
C ILE A 135 -18.94 8.38 -8.63
N SER A 136 -19.33 9.05 -7.57
CA SER A 136 -20.47 9.97 -7.62
C SER A 136 -19.99 11.38 -7.86
#